data_8c6f10635477a8148f3d75d7439a481b
#
_entry.id   8c6f10635477a8148f3d75d7439a481b
#
_cell.length_a   1.000
_cell.length_b   1.000
_cell.length_c   1.000
_cell.angle_alpha   90.00
_cell.angle_beta   90.00
_cell.angle_gamma   90.00
#
_symmetry.space_group_name_H-M   'P 1'
#
loop_
_entity.id
_entity.type
_entity.pdbx_description
1 polymer ?
#
loop_
_entity_poly.entity_id
_entity_poly.type
_entity_poly.pdbx_seq_one_letter_code
_entity_poly.pdbx_strand_id
1 'polypeptide(L)'
;MSTVLVVEDSVPQREMITKLLRGIGLQVTVANDGMEALEQMQIQRPDMVVLDIVMPRMNGYELCRRIKADPSTQHVPVVMCSSKGEEFDRYWGMKQGADAYIAKPFQPTELIGTVKQLLRR
;
A
#
# COMPACT_ATOMS: atom_id res chain seq x y z
N MET A 1 7.30 -15.57 -7.53
CA MET A 1 7.79 -14.23 -7.21
C MET A 1 6.64 -13.36 -6.76
N SER A 2 6.82 -12.65 -5.65
CA SER A 2 5.74 -11.85 -5.08
C SER A 2 5.54 -10.54 -5.84
N THR A 3 4.28 -10.14 -5.97
CA THR A 3 3.89 -8.91 -6.65
C THR A 3 3.29 -7.93 -5.66
N VAL A 4 3.77 -6.69 -5.69
CA VAL A 4 3.26 -5.60 -4.84
C VAL A 4 2.62 -4.55 -5.72
N LEU A 5 1.40 -4.13 -5.38
CA LEU A 5 0.72 -3.01 -6.02
C LEU A 5 1.01 -1.75 -5.22
N VAL A 6 1.61 -0.75 -5.86
CA VAL A 6 1.90 0.55 -5.24
C VAL A 6 0.88 1.56 -5.74
N VAL A 7 0.11 2.13 -4.82
CA VAL A 7 -0.95 3.10 -5.13
C VAL A 7 -0.53 4.47 -4.60
N GLU A 8 -0.15 5.35 -5.50
CA GLU A 8 0.41 6.64 -5.15
C GLU A 8 0.25 7.59 -6.34
N ASP A 9 -0.37 8.75 -6.11
CA ASP A 9 -0.59 9.72 -7.19
C ASP A 9 0.63 10.60 -7.49
N SER A 10 1.56 10.73 -6.53
CA SER A 10 2.81 11.47 -6.76
C SER A 10 3.80 10.59 -7.52
N VAL A 11 4.12 10.96 -8.75
CA VAL A 11 5.05 10.19 -9.58
C VAL A 11 6.42 10.01 -8.91
N PRO A 12 7.07 11.06 -8.35
CA PRO A 12 8.37 10.86 -7.69
C PRO A 12 8.31 9.90 -6.51
N GLN A 13 7.25 9.99 -5.68
CA GLN A 13 7.12 9.11 -4.53
C GLN A 13 6.83 7.68 -4.95
N ARG A 14 5.97 7.51 -5.96
CA ARG A 14 5.66 6.19 -6.51
C ARG A 14 6.90 5.53 -7.07
N GLU A 15 7.71 6.26 -7.82
CA GLU A 15 8.95 5.74 -8.38
C GLU A 15 9.96 5.36 -7.30
N MET A 16 10.06 6.17 -6.26
CA MET A 16 10.99 5.89 -5.15
C MET A 16 10.61 4.58 -4.46
N ILE A 17 9.35 4.40 -4.13
CA ILE A 17 8.87 3.18 -3.49
C ILE A 17 9.06 1.98 -4.42
N THR A 18 8.69 2.14 -5.69
CA THR A 18 8.83 1.09 -6.69
C THR A 18 10.28 0.63 -6.82
N LYS A 19 11.21 1.58 -6.88
CA LYS A 19 12.63 1.27 -7.00
C LYS A 19 13.14 0.48 -5.80
N LEU A 20 12.73 0.88 -4.58
CA LEU A 20 13.13 0.17 -3.37
C LEU A 20 12.63 -1.30 -3.39
N LEU A 21 11.38 -1.50 -3.77
CA LEU A 21 10.80 -2.83 -3.76
C LEU A 21 11.36 -3.72 -4.88
N ARG A 22 11.57 -3.17 -6.07
CA ARG A 22 12.23 -3.91 -7.15
C ARG A 22 13.66 -4.29 -6.78
N GLY A 23 14.32 -3.42 -6.02
CA GLY A 23 15.68 -3.67 -5.57
C GLY A 23 15.84 -4.88 -4.67
N ILE A 24 14.75 -5.34 -4.05
CA ILE A 24 14.77 -6.56 -3.21
C ILE A 24 14.11 -7.74 -3.91
N GLY A 25 13.93 -7.67 -5.23
CA GLY A 25 13.49 -8.80 -6.04
C GLY A 25 11.98 -8.95 -6.20
N LEU A 26 11.20 -7.94 -5.82
CA LEU A 26 9.75 -8.00 -5.98
C LEU A 26 9.31 -7.47 -7.34
N GLN A 27 8.22 -8.02 -7.86
CA GLN A 27 7.54 -7.44 -8.99
C GLN A 27 6.62 -6.34 -8.48
N VAL A 28 6.58 -5.22 -9.19
CA VAL A 28 5.78 -4.06 -8.77
C VAL A 28 4.87 -3.64 -9.91
N THR A 29 3.59 -3.50 -9.61
CA THR A 29 2.63 -2.83 -10.46
C THR A 29 2.23 -1.52 -9.78
N VAL A 30 1.77 -0.54 -10.55
CA VAL A 30 1.45 0.78 -10.01
C VAL A 30 0.05 1.20 -10.40
N ALA A 31 -0.58 2.00 -9.52
CA ALA A 31 -1.86 2.63 -9.77
C ALA A 31 -1.76 4.09 -9.32
N ASN A 32 -2.44 4.98 -10.04
CA ASN A 32 -2.41 6.40 -9.75
C ASN A 32 -3.39 6.81 -8.66
N ASP A 33 -4.44 6.00 -8.45
CA ASP A 33 -5.47 6.29 -7.47
C ASP A 33 -6.19 5.01 -7.05
N GLY A 34 -7.14 5.16 -6.12
CA GLY A 34 -7.86 4.01 -5.58
C GLY A 34 -8.76 3.29 -6.58
N MET A 35 -9.36 4.03 -7.51
CA MET A 35 -10.23 3.41 -8.52
C MET A 35 -9.43 2.51 -9.45
N GLU A 36 -8.29 3.02 -9.92
CA GLU A 36 -7.39 2.25 -10.77
C GLU A 36 -6.85 1.03 -10.03
N ALA A 37 -6.54 1.19 -8.74
CA ALA A 37 -6.08 0.08 -7.91
C ALA A 37 -7.13 -1.04 -7.84
N LEU A 38 -8.38 -0.70 -7.61
CA LEU A 38 -9.46 -1.69 -7.53
C LEU A 38 -9.65 -2.42 -8.86
N GLU A 39 -9.56 -1.69 -9.99
CA GLU A 39 -9.65 -2.30 -11.31
C GLU A 39 -8.51 -3.30 -11.53
N GLN A 40 -7.29 -2.90 -11.20
CA GLN A 40 -6.13 -3.77 -11.39
C GLN A 40 -6.22 -5.02 -10.52
N MET A 41 -6.73 -4.90 -9.30
CA MET A 41 -6.86 -6.04 -8.39
C MET A 41 -7.87 -7.07 -8.90
N GLN A 42 -8.85 -6.65 -9.70
CA GLN A 42 -9.79 -7.58 -10.33
C GLN A 42 -9.13 -8.37 -11.44
N ILE A 43 -8.16 -7.76 -12.12
CA ILE A 43 -7.43 -8.42 -13.22
C ILE A 43 -6.35 -9.35 -12.67
N GLN A 44 -5.56 -8.85 -11.72
CA GLN A 44 -4.49 -9.62 -11.09
C GLN A 44 -4.37 -9.22 -9.63
N ARG A 45 -4.69 -10.16 -8.74
CA ARG A 45 -4.60 -9.92 -7.31
C ARG A 45 -3.13 -9.89 -6.88
N PRO A 46 -2.67 -8.80 -6.25
CA PRO A 46 -1.30 -8.74 -5.77
C PRO A 46 -1.14 -9.51 -4.47
N ASP A 47 0.12 -9.74 -4.08
CA ASP A 47 0.44 -10.34 -2.79
C ASP A 47 0.45 -9.31 -1.67
N MET A 48 0.51 -8.04 -2.01
CA MET A 48 0.52 -6.93 -1.05
C MET A 48 0.16 -5.64 -1.75
N VAL A 49 -0.44 -4.69 -1.01
CA VAL A 49 -0.70 -3.33 -1.49
C VAL A 49 0.01 -2.34 -0.57
N VAL A 50 0.78 -1.44 -1.17
CA VAL A 50 1.35 -0.28 -0.47
C VAL A 50 0.62 0.95 -1.00
N LEU A 51 -0.05 1.70 -0.14
CA LEU A 51 -0.87 2.82 -0.57
C LEU A 51 -0.65 4.07 0.26
N ASP A 52 -0.81 5.23 -0.38
CA ASP A 52 -0.87 6.51 0.31
C ASP A 52 -2.32 6.80 0.71
N ILE A 53 -2.48 7.69 1.69
CA ILE A 53 -3.80 8.10 2.18
C ILE A 53 -4.34 9.26 1.34
N VAL A 54 -3.51 10.26 1.08
CA VAL A 54 -3.95 11.49 0.40
C VAL A 54 -3.90 11.29 -1.11
N MET A 55 -5.05 10.99 -1.69
CA MET A 55 -5.21 10.78 -3.13
C MET A 55 -6.53 11.39 -3.59
N PRO A 56 -6.63 11.79 -4.87
CA PRO A 56 -7.90 12.33 -5.37
C PRO A 56 -8.98 11.25 -5.48
N ARG A 57 -10.22 11.67 -5.39
CA ARG A 57 -11.44 10.88 -5.55
C ARG A 57 -11.67 9.84 -4.45
N MET A 58 -10.73 8.95 -4.20
CA MET A 58 -10.85 7.94 -3.16
C MET A 58 -9.55 7.98 -2.34
N ASN A 59 -9.65 8.30 -1.04
CA ASN A 59 -8.46 8.31 -0.19
C ASN A 59 -8.05 6.89 0.22
N GLY A 60 -6.87 6.77 0.80
CA GLY A 60 -6.31 5.46 1.15
C GLY A 60 -7.09 4.73 2.23
N TYR A 61 -7.75 5.44 3.13
CA TYR A 61 -8.60 4.83 4.14
C TYR A 61 -9.76 4.08 3.48
N GLU A 62 -10.43 4.72 2.55
CA GLU A 62 -11.55 4.09 1.85
C GLU A 62 -11.07 2.92 0.98
N LEU A 63 -9.96 3.10 0.29
CA LEU A 63 -9.39 2.02 -0.53
C LEU A 63 -9.09 0.79 0.34
N CYS A 64 -8.43 0.98 1.47
CA CYS A 64 -8.14 -0.11 2.40
C CYS A 64 -9.42 -0.80 2.87
N ARG A 65 -10.42 -0.02 3.27
CA ARG A 65 -11.69 -0.58 3.71
C ARG A 65 -12.35 -1.43 2.63
N ARG A 66 -12.31 -0.98 1.37
CA ARG A 66 -12.87 -1.73 0.25
C ARG A 66 -12.10 -3.02 -0.02
N ILE A 67 -10.79 -2.97 0.05
CA ILE A 67 -9.95 -4.17 -0.11
C ILE A 67 -10.32 -5.21 0.96
N LYS A 68 -10.44 -4.76 2.21
CA LYS A 68 -10.73 -5.67 3.33
C LYS A 68 -12.18 -6.14 3.39
N ALA A 69 -13.09 -5.44 2.71
CA ALA A 69 -14.49 -5.84 2.65
C ALA A 69 -14.80 -6.87 1.56
N ASP A 70 -13.93 -6.99 0.57
CA ASP A 70 -14.14 -7.91 -0.56
C ASP A 70 -13.52 -9.28 -0.21
N PRO A 71 -14.32 -10.36 -0.20
CA PRO A 71 -13.77 -11.69 0.13
C PRO A 71 -12.61 -12.13 -0.76
N SER A 72 -12.54 -11.64 -2.00
CA SER A 72 -11.44 -12.02 -2.91
C SER A 72 -10.12 -11.33 -2.59
N THR A 73 -10.14 -10.22 -1.84
CA THR A 73 -8.95 -9.42 -1.54
C THR A 73 -8.72 -9.18 -0.05
N GLN A 74 -9.63 -9.59 0.81
CA GLN A 74 -9.56 -9.26 2.25
C GLN A 74 -8.30 -9.77 2.94
N HIS A 75 -7.69 -10.82 2.41
CA HIS A 75 -6.48 -11.41 3.00
C HIS A 75 -5.19 -10.77 2.47
N VAL A 76 -5.27 -9.89 1.49
CA VAL A 76 -4.09 -9.22 0.94
C VAL A 76 -3.58 -8.20 1.97
N PRO A 77 -2.31 -8.29 2.40
CA PRO A 77 -1.76 -7.31 3.34
C PRO A 77 -1.76 -5.91 2.73
N VAL A 78 -2.11 -4.92 3.56
CA VAL A 78 -2.15 -3.51 3.17
C VAL A 78 -1.21 -2.71 4.07
N VAL A 79 -0.26 -2.02 3.45
CA VAL A 79 0.67 -1.11 4.13
C VAL A 79 0.28 0.32 3.74
N MET A 80 -0.09 1.14 4.71
CA MET A 80 -0.29 2.57 4.47
C MET A 80 1.04 3.29 4.64
N CYS A 81 1.36 4.18 3.71
CA CYS A 81 2.60 4.93 3.71
C CYS A 81 2.27 6.38 3.38
N SER A 82 2.26 7.28 4.39
CA SER A 82 1.70 8.61 4.21
C SER A 82 2.40 9.66 5.04
N SER A 83 2.36 10.92 4.55
CA SER A 83 2.82 12.08 5.28
C SER A 83 1.94 12.41 6.48
N LYS A 84 0.75 11.81 6.58
CA LYS A 84 -0.11 11.92 7.77
C LYS A 84 0.46 11.03 8.87
N GLY A 85 1.40 11.58 9.67
CA GLY A 85 2.17 10.79 10.62
C GLY A 85 1.71 10.89 12.07
N GLU A 86 0.60 11.57 12.34
CA GLU A 86 0.10 11.71 13.70
C GLU A 86 -0.42 10.37 14.23
N GLU A 87 -0.42 10.24 15.57
CA GLU A 87 -0.92 9.02 16.20
C GLU A 87 -2.37 8.73 15.82
N PHE A 88 -3.19 9.78 15.71
CA PHE A 88 -4.58 9.66 15.27
C PHE A 88 -4.67 9.07 13.86
N ASP A 89 -3.82 9.53 12.93
CA ASP A 89 -3.85 9.03 11.55
C ASP A 89 -3.50 7.54 11.50
N ARG A 90 -2.50 7.14 12.26
CA ARG A 90 -2.09 5.74 12.37
C ARG A 90 -3.22 4.88 12.95
N TYR A 91 -3.81 5.34 14.03
CA TYR A 91 -4.92 4.63 14.68
C TYR A 91 -6.07 4.43 13.69
N TRP A 92 -6.43 5.50 12.97
CA TRP A 92 -7.54 5.44 12.02
C TRP A 92 -7.25 4.50 10.86
N GLY A 93 -6.00 4.50 10.37
CA GLY A 93 -5.57 3.58 9.32
C GLY A 93 -5.70 2.12 9.74
N MET A 94 -5.22 1.80 10.93
CA MET A 94 -5.31 0.43 11.44
C MET A 94 -6.78 0.02 11.64
N LYS A 95 -7.65 0.96 12.00
CA LYS A 95 -9.09 0.72 12.11
C LYS A 95 -9.72 0.33 10.78
N GLN A 96 -9.19 0.83 9.66
CA GLN A 96 -9.69 0.47 8.34
C GLN A 96 -9.22 -0.91 7.89
N GLY A 97 -8.36 -1.54 8.66
CA GLY A 97 -7.86 -2.87 8.38
C GLY A 97 -6.43 -2.94 7.85
N ALA A 98 -5.69 -1.82 7.88
CA ALA A 98 -4.30 -1.84 7.45
C ALA A 98 -3.49 -2.80 8.34
N ASP A 99 -2.53 -3.47 7.71
CA ASP A 99 -1.62 -4.38 8.41
C ASP A 99 -0.39 -3.67 8.94
N ALA A 100 -0.06 -2.51 8.37
CA ALA A 100 1.03 -1.66 8.86
C ALA A 100 0.81 -0.23 8.41
N TYR A 101 1.43 0.71 9.12
CA TYR A 101 1.36 2.13 8.82
C TYR A 101 2.75 2.73 8.95
N ILE A 102 3.23 3.36 7.89
CA ILE A 102 4.56 3.97 7.84
C ILE A 102 4.41 5.45 7.53
N ALA A 103 4.95 6.30 8.41
CA ALA A 103 4.92 7.75 8.22
C ALA A 103 6.05 8.20 7.29
N LYS A 104 5.75 9.12 6.38
CA LYS A 104 6.77 9.77 5.53
C LYS A 104 7.28 11.02 6.22
N PRO A 105 8.58 11.34 6.09
CA PRO A 105 9.59 10.56 5.41
C PRO A 105 9.99 9.34 6.23
N PHE A 106 10.33 8.25 5.56
CA PHE A 106 10.73 7.01 6.23
C PHE A 106 12.14 6.60 5.80
N GLN A 107 12.76 5.76 6.62
CA GLN A 107 14.02 5.12 6.23
C GLN A 107 13.70 3.96 5.28
N PRO A 108 14.49 3.77 4.19
CA PRO A 108 14.27 2.64 3.29
C PRO A 108 14.20 1.28 4.00
N THR A 109 15.00 1.10 5.04
CA THR A 109 15.02 -0.14 5.82
C THR A 109 13.70 -0.39 6.54
N GLU A 110 12.97 0.65 6.92
CA GLU A 110 11.67 0.51 7.56
C GLU A 110 10.63 -0.07 6.59
N LEU A 111 10.56 0.50 5.40
CA LEU A 111 9.62 0.00 4.38
C LEU A 111 9.98 -1.43 3.99
N ILE A 112 11.24 -1.68 3.67
CA ILE A 112 11.70 -2.98 3.24
C ILE A 112 11.46 -4.03 4.31
N GLY A 113 11.78 -3.71 5.58
CA GLY A 113 11.58 -4.62 6.69
C GLY A 113 10.11 -4.98 6.89
N THR A 114 9.23 -3.98 6.81
CA THR A 114 7.78 -4.18 6.95
C THR A 114 7.24 -5.07 5.83
N VAL A 115 7.63 -4.78 4.59
CA VAL A 115 7.18 -5.55 3.43
C VAL A 115 7.64 -7.01 3.54
N LYS A 116 8.91 -7.23 3.85
CA LYS A 116 9.44 -8.59 4.01
C LYS A 116 8.72 -9.36 5.11
N GLN A 117 8.47 -8.71 6.24
CA GLN A 117 7.79 -9.35 7.36
C GLN A 117 6.38 -9.79 6.98
N LEU A 118 5.63 -8.94 6.30
CA LEU A 118 4.25 -9.26 5.91
C LEU A 118 4.18 -10.32 4.82
N LEU A 119 5.14 -10.36 3.91
CA LEU A 119 5.17 -11.37 2.85
C LEU A 119 5.53 -12.78 3.36
N ARG A 120 6.09 -12.88 4.55
CA ARG A 120 6.41 -14.18 5.15
C ARG A 120 5.24 -14.89 5.80
N ARG A 121 4.14 -14.18 6.01
CA ARG A 121 2.97 -14.76 6.69
C ARG A 121 2.29 -15.83 5.86
#